data_bf0df71a75bdfdc4a9adf69ca870eb27
#
_entry.id   bf0df71a75bdfdc4a9adf69ca870eb27
#
_cell.length_a   1.000
_cell.length_b   1.000
_cell.length_c   1.000
_cell.angle_alpha   90.00
_cell.angle_beta   90.00
_cell.angle_gamma   90.00
#
_symmetry.space_group_name_H-M   'P 1'
#
loop_
_entity.id
_entity.type
_entity.pdbx_description
1 polymer ?
#
loop_
_entity_poly.entity_id
_entity_poly.type
_entity_poly.pdbx_seq_one_letter_code
_entity_poly.pdbx_strand_id
1 'polypeptide(L)'
;MCGRYRRTTREEELARIYHFPIPAQPDLPISYNIAPNQPILAIRYNPETKQRSLDTLLWGLVPYWSKDDKTCFINARAERIDTAPAFPRPFHKRRCLIPADGFYEWKKTPEGKIPYSIEMKDGSPFVFAGLWDGWQNPGTKEWLRTCVIITGEPNELVAQIHTRMPVILPPETHEQWLSGESGKEILRPFPTKEMIARPISKRINKPENNDPSVLEEGEMEQAGRLI
;
A
#
# COMPACT_ATOMS: atom_id res chain seq x y z
N MET A 1 5.37 5.86 -8.79
CA MET A 1 5.44 5.40 -7.39
C MET A 1 4.04 5.34 -6.84
N CYS A 2 3.66 4.25 -6.18
CA CYS A 2 2.31 4.09 -5.64
C CYS A 2 1.99 5.22 -4.65
N GLY A 3 1.15 6.13 -5.07
CA GLY A 3 0.74 7.29 -4.27
C GLY A 3 -0.77 7.35 -4.09
N ARG A 4 -1.49 6.33 -4.53
CA ARG A 4 -2.94 6.27 -4.44
C ARG A 4 -3.43 4.82 -4.53
N TYR A 5 -4.38 4.42 -3.66
CA TYR A 5 -4.98 3.08 -3.71
C TYR A 5 -6.41 3.10 -3.15
N ARG A 6 -7.13 1.99 -3.25
CA ARG A 6 -8.44 1.80 -2.62
C ARG A 6 -8.44 0.62 -1.68
N ARG A 7 -9.27 0.69 -0.65
CA ARG A 7 -9.65 -0.41 0.23
C ARG A 7 -11.18 -0.36 0.42
N THR A 8 -11.87 -1.27 -0.22
CA THR A 8 -13.33 -1.40 -0.21
C THR A 8 -13.79 -2.67 0.49
N THR A 9 -12.91 -3.64 0.70
CA THR A 9 -13.16 -4.81 1.53
C THR A 9 -13.29 -4.40 3.00
N ARG A 10 -14.34 -4.87 3.65
CA ARG A 10 -14.64 -4.55 5.05
C ARG A 10 -13.70 -5.28 6.01
N GLU A 11 -13.57 -4.76 7.23
CA GLU A 11 -12.63 -5.28 8.23
C GLU A 11 -12.95 -6.71 8.67
N GLU A 12 -14.24 -7.07 8.75
CA GLU A 12 -14.66 -8.42 9.11
C GLU A 12 -14.22 -9.45 8.05
N GLU A 13 -14.24 -9.06 6.78
CA GLU A 13 -13.77 -9.91 5.69
C GLU A 13 -12.24 -9.98 5.68
N LEU A 14 -11.54 -8.85 5.86
CA LEU A 14 -10.10 -8.83 6.03
C LEU A 14 -9.66 -9.70 7.21
N ALA A 15 -10.39 -9.67 8.34
CA ALA A 15 -10.09 -10.50 9.51
C ALA A 15 -10.15 -11.99 9.20
N ARG A 16 -11.15 -12.42 8.40
CA ARG A 16 -11.26 -13.81 7.95
C ARG A 16 -10.13 -14.23 7.01
N ILE A 17 -9.80 -13.35 6.03
CA ILE A 17 -8.78 -13.64 5.01
C ILE A 17 -7.37 -13.66 5.64
N TYR A 18 -7.06 -12.71 6.52
CA TYR A 18 -5.70 -12.50 7.03
C TYR A 18 -5.51 -12.98 8.48
N HIS A 19 -6.53 -13.65 9.05
CA HIS A 19 -6.47 -14.32 10.36
C HIS A 19 -6.03 -13.42 11.52
N PHE A 20 -6.77 -12.37 11.78
CA PHE A 20 -6.64 -11.52 12.99
C PHE A 20 -7.99 -11.39 13.71
N PRO A 21 -8.00 -11.10 15.03
CA PRO A 21 -9.23 -10.83 15.77
C PRO A 21 -9.97 -9.63 15.19
N ILE A 22 -11.28 -9.75 15.01
CA ILE A 22 -12.11 -8.63 14.56
C ILE A 22 -12.05 -7.51 15.61
N PRO A 23 -11.70 -6.27 15.23
CA PRO A 23 -11.71 -5.14 16.16
C PRO A 23 -13.11 -4.91 16.73
N ALA A 24 -13.19 -4.51 17.99
CA ALA A 24 -14.47 -4.22 18.64
C ALA A 24 -15.25 -3.05 18.00
N GLN A 25 -14.53 -2.16 17.34
CA GLN A 25 -15.09 -1.07 16.54
C GLN A 25 -14.27 -0.94 15.24
N PRO A 26 -14.94 -0.78 14.08
CA PRO A 26 -14.23 -0.51 12.83
C PRO A 26 -13.54 0.85 12.92
N ASP A 27 -12.25 0.88 12.63
CA ASP A 27 -11.43 2.09 12.78
C ASP A 27 -11.55 3.04 11.59
N LEU A 28 -11.75 2.50 10.39
CA LEU A 28 -11.78 3.31 9.18
C LEU A 28 -12.85 2.83 8.18
N PRO A 29 -13.63 3.76 7.59
CA PRO A 29 -14.58 3.42 6.54
C PRO A 29 -13.84 2.89 5.29
N ILE A 30 -14.59 2.19 4.44
CA ILE A 30 -14.11 1.87 3.09
C ILE A 30 -13.73 3.16 2.35
N SER A 31 -12.73 3.07 1.47
CA SER A 31 -12.27 4.22 0.70
C SER A 31 -11.89 3.80 -0.71
N TYR A 32 -12.39 4.57 -1.68
CA TYR A 32 -12.08 4.42 -3.10
C TYR A 32 -10.85 5.22 -3.54
N ASN A 33 -10.35 6.12 -2.68
CA ASN A 33 -9.32 7.08 -3.10
C ASN A 33 -8.39 7.48 -1.95
N ILE A 34 -7.70 6.52 -1.38
CA ILE A 34 -6.74 6.72 -0.29
C ILE A 34 -5.49 7.42 -0.83
N ALA A 35 -5.10 8.51 -0.18
CA ALA A 35 -3.94 9.34 -0.52
C ALA A 35 -2.91 9.38 0.63
N PRO A 36 -1.66 9.77 0.37
CA PRO A 36 -0.67 10.01 1.42
C PRO A 36 -1.16 10.97 2.51
N ASN A 37 -0.61 10.84 3.70
CA ASN A 37 -0.96 11.59 4.91
C ASN A 37 -2.38 11.32 5.42
N GLN A 38 -3.00 10.24 4.97
CA GLN A 38 -4.27 9.76 5.54
C GLN A 38 -4.04 8.57 6.47
N PRO A 39 -4.90 8.35 7.47
CA PRO A 39 -4.91 7.12 8.26
C PRO A 39 -5.30 5.94 7.36
N ILE A 40 -4.58 4.84 7.49
CA ILE A 40 -4.81 3.59 6.76
C ILE A 40 -4.74 2.38 7.68
N LEU A 41 -5.38 1.29 7.28
CA LEU A 41 -5.30 0.03 8.01
C LEU A 41 -3.99 -0.69 7.70
N ALA A 42 -3.41 -1.28 8.73
CA ALA A 42 -2.23 -2.13 8.61
C ALA A 42 -2.32 -3.33 9.54
N ILE A 43 -2.03 -4.51 9.02
CA ILE A 43 -1.94 -5.75 9.78
C ILE A 43 -0.52 -5.86 10.32
N ARG A 44 -0.39 -5.95 11.64
CA ARG A 44 0.89 -6.11 12.34
C ARG A 44 0.93 -7.43 13.08
N TYR A 45 2.12 -7.85 13.46
CA TYR A 45 2.37 -9.05 14.25
C TYR A 45 3.00 -8.67 15.59
N ASN A 46 2.45 -9.21 16.66
CA ASN A 46 3.02 -9.11 17.99
C ASN A 46 3.82 -10.39 18.28
N PRO A 47 5.15 -10.34 18.37
CA PRO A 47 5.98 -11.51 18.58
C PRO A 47 5.80 -12.16 19.96
N GLU A 48 5.35 -11.42 20.98
CA GLU A 48 5.12 -11.92 22.33
C GLU A 48 3.85 -12.77 22.41
N THR A 49 2.75 -12.26 21.85
CA THR A 49 1.46 -12.96 21.85
C THR A 49 1.29 -13.91 20.67
N LYS A 50 2.16 -13.81 19.65
CA LYS A 50 2.07 -14.51 18.36
C LYS A 50 0.74 -14.25 17.62
N GLN A 51 0.17 -13.08 17.85
CA GLN A 51 -1.10 -12.70 17.24
C GLN A 51 -0.92 -11.56 16.24
N ARG A 52 -1.74 -11.58 15.21
CA ARG A 52 -1.91 -10.46 14.29
C ARG A 52 -2.92 -9.48 14.88
N SER A 53 -2.73 -8.20 14.59
CA SER A 53 -3.68 -7.12 14.92
C SER A 53 -3.92 -6.25 13.70
N LEU A 54 -5.11 -5.70 13.59
CA LEU A 54 -5.42 -4.62 12.63
C LEU A 54 -5.28 -3.29 13.37
N ASP A 55 -4.46 -2.41 12.85
CA ASP A 55 -4.15 -1.12 13.46
C ASP A 55 -4.30 0.00 12.45
N THR A 56 -4.63 1.19 12.93
CA THR A 56 -4.63 2.41 12.14
C THR A 56 -3.27 3.10 12.23
N LEU A 57 -2.65 3.34 11.07
CA LEU A 57 -1.37 4.02 10.93
C LEU A 57 -1.49 5.18 9.94
N LEU A 58 -0.71 6.25 10.12
CA LEU A 58 -0.65 7.34 9.15
C LEU A 58 0.27 6.95 7.98
N TRP A 59 -0.21 7.07 6.74
CA TRP A 59 0.59 6.77 5.55
C TRP A 59 1.56 7.90 5.22
N GLY A 60 2.78 7.71 5.57
CA GLY A 60 3.88 8.65 5.47
C GLY A 60 4.84 8.42 6.63
N LEU A 61 5.75 7.44 6.52
CA LEU A 61 6.65 7.04 7.60
C LEU A 61 7.54 8.20 8.00
N VAL A 62 7.42 8.62 9.25
CA VAL A 62 8.33 9.56 9.91
C VAL A 62 9.39 8.73 10.65
N PRO A 63 10.68 8.84 10.30
CA PRO A 63 11.72 8.09 10.99
C PRO A 63 11.81 8.47 12.47
N TYR A 64 12.07 7.48 13.33
CA TYR A 64 12.14 7.70 14.79
C TYR A 64 13.14 8.79 15.23
N TRP A 65 14.16 9.03 14.41
CA TRP A 65 15.21 10.04 14.65
C TRP A 65 14.88 11.43 14.10
N SER A 66 13.77 11.59 13.38
CA SER A 66 13.40 12.87 12.78
C SER A 66 13.13 13.93 13.85
N LYS A 67 13.55 15.16 13.58
CA LYS A 67 13.33 16.30 14.47
C LYS A 67 11.93 16.87 14.37
N ASP A 68 11.25 16.59 13.25
CA ASP A 68 9.89 17.03 12.97
C ASP A 68 9.16 15.99 12.11
N ASP A 69 7.88 16.19 11.87
CA ASP A 69 7.01 15.33 11.03
C ASP A 69 7.06 15.66 9.54
N LYS A 70 7.84 16.69 9.13
CA LYS A 70 7.95 17.11 7.73
C LYS A 70 8.76 16.11 6.89
N THR A 71 9.71 15.41 7.53
CA THR A 71 10.46 14.34 6.88
C THR A 71 9.63 13.07 6.90
N CYS A 72 8.82 12.84 5.88
CA CYS A 72 8.01 11.63 5.76
C CYS A 72 8.21 10.93 4.41
N PHE A 73 8.07 9.60 4.42
CA PHE A 73 8.25 8.74 3.26
C PHE A 73 6.98 7.93 2.99
N ILE A 74 6.34 8.17 1.86
CA ILE A 74 5.16 7.41 1.45
C ILE A 74 5.52 6.06 0.81
N ASN A 75 6.75 5.96 0.24
CA ASN A 75 7.26 4.74 -0.38
C ASN A 75 8.71 4.46 0.05
N ALA A 76 9.04 3.17 0.19
CA ALA A 76 10.39 2.66 0.39
C ALA A 76 10.78 1.78 -0.79
N ARG A 77 11.97 1.98 -1.38
CA ARG A 77 12.45 1.13 -2.46
C ARG A 77 12.99 -0.18 -1.92
N ALA A 78 12.48 -1.32 -2.42
CA ALA A 78 12.90 -2.66 -2.01
C ALA A 78 14.42 -2.85 -2.14
N GLU A 79 15.02 -2.30 -3.17
CA GLU A 79 16.46 -2.43 -3.46
C GLU A 79 17.34 -1.79 -2.38
N ARG A 80 16.82 -0.76 -1.68
CA ARG A 80 17.57 0.01 -0.69
C ARG A 80 16.95 -0.03 0.71
N ILE A 81 16.05 -0.98 0.96
CA ILE A 81 15.27 -1.03 2.20
C ILE A 81 16.12 -1.29 3.44
N ASP A 82 17.23 -2.00 3.27
CA ASP A 82 18.21 -2.35 4.31
C ASP A 82 19.37 -1.35 4.43
N THR A 83 19.49 -0.38 3.53
CA THR A 83 20.61 0.56 3.48
C THR A 83 20.22 2.03 3.60
N ALA A 84 19.00 2.40 3.17
CA ALA A 84 18.55 3.78 3.27
C ALA A 84 18.22 4.15 4.72
N PRO A 85 18.72 5.28 5.29
CA PRO A 85 18.75 5.57 6.73
C PRO A 85 17.41 5.44 7.49
N ALA A 86 16.29 5.64 6.80
CA ALA A 86 14.96 5.59 7.41
C ALA A 86 14.43 4.15 7.63
N PHE A 87 14.94 3.15 6.91
CA PHE A 87 14.26 1.86 6.78
C PHE A 87 14.90 0.64 7.44
N PRO A 88 16.22 0.57 7.72
CA PRO A 88 16.85 -0.66 8.26
C PRO A 88 16.19 -1.13 9.55
N ARG A 89 15.94 -0.23 10.51
CA ARG A 89 15.30 -0.57 11.77
C ARG A 89 13.86 -1.07 11.58
N PRO A 90 12.95 -0.37 10.86
CA PRO A 90 11.64 -0.90 10.53
C PRO A 90 11.69 -2.21 9.74
N PHE A 91 12.60 -2.35 8.80
CA PHE A 91 12.76 -3.57 8.00
C PHE A 91 13.10 -4.79 8.85
N HIS A 92 13.89 -4.64 9.89
CA HIS A 92 14.23 -5.76 10.78
C HIS A 92 13.16 -6.05 11.84
N LYS A 93 12.39 -5.04 12.30
CA LYS A 93 11.57 -5.18 13.51
C LYS A 93 10.11 -4.74 13.38
N ARG A 94 9.73 -4.07 12.30
CA ARG A 94 8.44 -3.36 12.22
C ARG A 94 7.81 -3.49 10.83
N ARG A 95 7.61 -4.72 10.40
CA ARG A 95 6.93 -5.02 9.15
C ARG A 95 5.43 -5.04 9.36
N CYS A 96 4.69 -4.74 8.31
CA CYS A 96 3.25 -4.82 8.29
C CYS A 96 2.74 -5.21 6.90
N LEU A 97 1.48 -5.61 6.83
CA LEU A 97 0.75 -5.81 5.60
C LEU A 97 -0.30 -4.71 5.49
N ILE A 98 -0.39 -4.05 4.34
CA ILE A 98 -1.35 -2.98 4.09
C ILE A 98 -2.42 -3.48 3.13
N PRO A 99 -3.66 -3.74 3.59
CA PRO A 99 -4.74 -4.27 2.76
C PRO A 99 -5.18 -3.28 1.68
N ALA A 100 -5.42 -3.80 0.49
CA ALA A 100 -5.90 -3.05 -0.67
C ALA A 100 -6.76 -3.91 -1.58
N ASP A 101 -7.65 -3.27 -2.36
CA ASP A 101 -8.45 -3.89 -3.41
C ASP A 101 -8.02 -3.43 -4.81
N GLY A 102 -7.13 -2.47 -4.88
CA GLY A 102 -6.54 -1.95 -6.11
C GLY A 102 -5.71 -0.72 -5.85
N PHE A 103 -4.79 -0.43 -6.73
CA PHE A 103 -3.99 0.79 -6.69
C PHE A 103 -4.03 1.53 -8.01
N TYR A 104 -3.62 2.78 -7.99
CA TYR A 104 -3.71 3.67 -9.14
C TYR A 104 -2.33 4.15 -9.56
N GLU A 105 -2.12 4.13 -10.88
CA GLU A 105 -0.95 4.72 -11.51
C GLU A 105 -1.34 5.50 -12.77
N TRP A 106 -0.52 6.43 -13.18
CA TRP A 106 -0.80 7.35 -14.28
C TRP A 106 0.16 7.10 -15.44
N LYS A 107 -0.38 6.57 -16.53
CA LYS A 107 0.36 6.44 -17.79
C LYS A 107 0.56 7.82 -18.40
N LYS A 108 1.81 8.15 -18.71
CA LYS A 108 2.15 9.38 -19.43
C LYS A 108 1.90 9.20 -20.92
N THR A 109 1.18 10.11 -21.52
CA THR A 109 0.96 10.21 -22.98
C THR A 109 1.31 11.62 -23.46
N PRO A 110 1.44 11.85 -24.77
CA PRO A 110 1.64 13.21 -25.31
C PRO A 110 0.54 14.19 -24.90
N GLU A 111 -0.69 13.72 -24.76
CA GLU A 111 -1.89 14.50 -24.43
C GLU A 111 -2.06 14.70 -22.90
N GLY A 112 -1.23 14.05 -22.09
CA GLY A 112 -1.30 14.18 -20.65
C GLY A 112 -1.15 12.86 -19.88
N LYS A 113 -1.77 12.76 -18.72
CA LYS A 113 -1.73 11.55 -17.88
C LYS A 113 -3.09 10.88 -17.86
N ILE A 114 -3.10 9.57 -18.14
CA ILE A 114 -4.29 8.72 -18.08
C ILE A 114 -4.18 7.88 -16.81
N PRO A 115 -5.14 7.97 -15.87
CA PRO A 115 -5.16 7.15 -14.67
C PRO A 115 -5.63 5.73 -15.00
N TYR A 116 -4.97 4.74 -14.38
CA TYR A 116 -5.31 3.33 -14.46
C TYR A 116 -5.61 2.79 -13.06
N SER A 117 -6.63 1.95 -12.95
CA SER A 117 -6.84 1.05 -11.80
C SER A 117 -6.15 -0.27 -12.10
N ILE A 118 -5.30 -0.72 -11.19
CA ILE A 118 -4.63 -2.01 -11.22
C ILE A 118 -5.16 -2.84 -10.05
N GLU A 119 -5.66 -4.05 -10.33
CA GLU A 119 -6.37 -4.88 -9.36
C GLU A 119 -6.16 -6.37 -9.65
N MET A 120 -6.55 -7.26 -8.73
CA MET A 120 -6.58 -8.69 -9.00
C MET A 120 -7.66 -9.02 -10.02
N LYS A 121 -7.37 -9.97 -10.91
CA LYS A 121 -8.28 -10.37 -12.00
C LYS A 121 -9.58 -10.98 -11.49
N ASP A 122 -9.52 -11.65 -10.35
CA ASP A 122 -10.67 -12.29 -9.67
C ASP A 122 -11.39 -11.33 -8.70
N GLY A 123 -10.92 -10.08 -8.57
CA GLY A 123 -11.48 -9.09 -7.65
C GLY A 123 -11.12 -9.29 -6.19
N SER A 124 -10.26 -10.26 -5.86
CA SER A 124 -9.85 -10.51 -4.48
C SER A 124 -9.01 -9.37 -3.90
N PRO A 125 -9.12 -9.08 -2.58
CA PRO A 125 -8.24 -8.17 -1.92
C PRO A 125 -6.83 -8.76 -1.81
N PHE A 126 -5.84 -7.88 -1.75
CA PHE A 126 -4.44 -8.25 -1.59
C PHE A 126 -3.77 -7.35 -0.54
N VAL A 127 -2.50 -7.61 -0.23
CA VAL A 127 -1.74 -6.79 0.70
C VAL A 127 -0.45 -6.29 0.08
N PHE A 128 -0.14 -5.03 0.36
CA PHE A 128 1.20 -4.51 0.10
C PHE A 128 2.15 -4.87 1.24
N ALA A 129 3.40 -5.14 0.91
CA ALA A 129 4.48 -5.14 1.88
C ALA A 129 4.67 -3.73 2.42
N GLY A 130 4.63 -3.58 3.73
CA GLY A 130 4.79 -2.31 4.40
C GLY A 130 5.80 -2.37 5.54
N LEU A 131 6.30 -1.20 5.91
CA LEU A 131 7.02 -0.98 7.16
C LEU A 131 6.30 0.08 7.98
N TRP A 132 6.42 0.00 9.30
CA TRP A 132 5.90 1.01 10.19
C TRP A 132 6.95 1.48 11.19
N ASP A 133 6.80 2.68 11.73
CA ASP A 133 7.62 3.16 12.84
C ASP A 133 6.80 4.02 13.79
N GLY A 134 7.29 4.16 15.02
CA GLY A 134 6.79 5.11 16.00
C GLY A 134 7.76 6.27 16.12
N TRP A 135 7.24 7.47 15.99
CA TRP A 135 7.94 8.71 16.21
C TRP A 135 7.29 9.47 17.35
N GLN A 136 8.10 9.98 18.26
CA GLN A 136 7.61 10.83 19.35
C GLN A 136 7.89 12.28 19.03
N ASN A 137 6.85 13.10 19.00
CA ASN A 137 6.99 14.55 18.80
C ASN A 137 7.90 15.15 19.90
N PRO A 138 9.02 15.77 19.56
CA PRO A 138 9.95 16.31 20.57
C PRO A 138 9.35 17.40 21.44
N GLY A 139 8.38 18.16 20.93
CA GLY A 139 7.68 19.22 21.64
C GLY A 139 6.53 18.73 22.51
N THR A 140 5.53 18.05 21.90
CA THR A 140 4.30 17.62 22.59
C THR A 140 4.44 16.31 23.35
N LYS A 141 5.49 15.50 23.06
CA LYS A 141 5.70 14.13 23.59
C LYS A 141 4.65 13.12 23.12
N GLU A 142 3.77 13.49 22.25
CA GLU A 142 2.79 12.59 21.66
C GLU A 142 3.43 11.59 20.70
N TRP A 143 2.91 10.37 20.69
CA TRP A 143 3.37 9.32 19.79
C TRP A 143 2.55 9.31 18.51
N LEU A 144 3.25 9.34 17.38
CA LEU A 144 2.68 9.12 16.06
C LEU A 144 3.17 7.79 15.50
N ARG A 145 2.24 6.92 15.11
CA ARG A 145 2.54 5.67 14.40
C ARG A 145 2.30 5.87 12.91
N THR A 146 3.34 5.63 12.14
CA THR A 146 3.34 5.91 10.69
C THR A 146 3.80 4.68 9.92
N CYS A 147 3.45 4.61 8.63
CA CYS A 147 3.84 3.50 7.78
C CYS A 147 4.24 3.95 6.36
N VAL A 148 4.87 3.04 5.64
CA VAL A 148 5.35 3.24 4.27
C VAL A 148 5.03 2.00 3.44
N ILE A 149 4.65 2.18 2.18
CA ILE A 149 4.47 1.09 1.21
C ILE A 149 5.82 0.81 0.52
N ILE A 150 6.21 -0.46 0.48
CA ILE A 150 7.41 -0.88 -0.25
C ILE A 150 7.07 -0.95 -1.74
N THR A 151 7.97 -0.40 -2.57
CA THR A 151 7.87 -0.44 -4.02
C THR A 151 9.07 -1.14 -4.64
N GLY A 152 8.84 -1.91 -5.69
CA GLY A 152 9.84 -2.64 -6.45
C GLY A 152 9.78 -2.34 -7.95
N GLU A 153 10.45 -3.18 -8.72
CA GLU A 153 10.31 -3.20 -10.17
C GLU A 153 8.88 -3.57 -10.56
N PRO A 154 8.35 -3.03 -11.67
CA PRO A 154 7.03 -3.38 -12.13
C PRO A 154 7.04 -4.76 -12.79
N ASN A 155 5.91 -5.48 -12.74
CA ASN A 155 5.66 -6.59 -13.64
C ASN A 155 5.37 -6.09 -15.07
N GLU A 156 5.26 -7.00 -16.04
CA GLU A 156 5.05 -6.66 -17.44
C GLU A 156 3.79 -5.82 -17.71
N LEU A 157 2.72 -6.03 -16.94
CA LEU A 157 1.49 -5.25 -17.04
C LEU A 157 1.70 -3.80 -16.57
N VAL A 158 2.24 -3.63 -15.36
CA VAL A 158 2.44 -2.30 -14.78
C VAL A 158 3.57 -1.54 -15.47
N ALA A 159 4.57 -2.22 -16.04
CA ALA A 159 5.66 -1.60 -16.81
C ALA A 159 5.15 -0.77 -18.02
N GLN A 160 3.99 -1.11 -18.55
CA GLN A 160 3.36 -0.35 -19.64
C GLN A 160 2.74 0.99 -19.18
N ILE A 161 2.61 1.17 -17.87
CA ILE A 161 1.95 2.33 -17.24
C ILE A 161 2.96 3.15 -16.45
N HIS A 162 3.77 2.48 -15.61
CA HIS A 162 4.73 3.12 -14.70
C HIS A 162 5.97 2.26 -14.48
N THR A 163 7.09 2.89 -14.15
CA THR A 163 8.39 2.23 -13.93
C THR A 163 8.55 1.57 -12.57
N ARG A 164 7.57 1.69 -11.69
CA ARG A 164 7.55 1.10 -10.33
C ARG A 164 6.16 0.58 -10.02
N MET A 165 6.08 -0.45 -9.17
CA MET A 165 4.81 -0.90 -8.58
C MET A 165 4.97 -1.16 -7.08
N PRO A 166 3.90 -1.12 -6.29
CA PRO A 166 3.94 -1.58 -4.91
C PRO A 166 4.24 -3.08 -4.88
N VAL A 167 5.01 -3.52 -3.88
CA VAL A 167 5.26 -4.94 -3.68
C VAL A 167 4.02 -5.57 -3.06
N ILE A 168 3.37 -6.46 -3.81
CA ILE A 168 2.24 -7.27 -3.36
C ILE A 168 2.80 -8.60 -2.88
N LEU A 169 2.42 -9.00 -1.66
CA LEU A 169 2.87 -10.25 -1.07
C LEU A 169 1.84 -11.36 -1.31
N PRO A 170 2.24 -12.49 -1.90
CA PRO A 170 1.37 -13.64 -2.00
C PRO A 170 1.10 -14.25 -0.62
N PRO A 171 -0.08 -14.89 -0.41
CA PRO A 171 -0.54 -15.35 0.92
C PRO A 171 0.46 -16.21 1.68
N GLU A 172 1.18 -17.10 1.00
CA GLU A 172 2.17 -18.00 1.57
C GLU A 172 3.39 -17.29 2.18
N THR A 173 3.60 -16.02 1.87
CA THR A 173 4.73 -15.23 2.37
C THR A 173 4.37 -14.29 3.52
N HIS A 174 3.08 -14.16 3.86
CA HIS A 174 2.61 -13.19 4.85
C HIS A 174 3.22 -13.42 6.23
N GLU A 175 3.28 -14.68 6.68
CA GLU A 175 3.82 -15.01 8.00
C GLU A 175 5.31 -14.76 8.07
N GLN A 176 6.07 -15.24 7.07
CA GLN A 176 7.51 -15.01 6.97
C GLN A 176 7.87 -13.52 6.90
N TRP A 177 7.01 -12.73 6.24
CA TRP A 177 7.18 -11.27 6.22
C TRP A 177 6.96 -10.65 7.58
N LEU A 178 5.84 -10.95 8.24
CA LEU A 178 5.47 -10.36 9.53
C LEU A 178 6.38 -10.80 10.68
N SER A 179 6.85 -12.06 10.68
CA SER A 179 7.78 -12.59 11.70
C SER A 179 9.21 -12.06 11.53
N GLY A 180 9.55 -11.58 10.34
CA GLY A 180 10.91 -11.14 10.02
C GLY A 180 11.86 -12.26 9.58
N GLU A 181 11.34 -13.47 9.35
CA GLU A 181 12.13 -14.63 8.93
C GLU A 181 12.62 -14.52 7.48
N SER A 182 11.89 -13.81 6.61
CA SER A 182 12.30 -13.56 5.23
C SER A 182 13.12 -12.29 5.08
N GLY A 183 13.98 -12.25 4.08
CA GLY A 183 14.72 -11.06 3.68
C GLY A 183 14.07 -10.30 2.51
N LYS A 184 14.91 -9.68 1.67
CA LYS A 184 14.47 -8.95 0.45
C LYS A 184 14.07 -9.88 -0.68
N GLU A 185 14.41 -11.13 -0.63
CA GLU A 185 14.18 -12.12 -1.69
C GLU A 185 12.69 -12.33 -2.01
N ILE A 186 11.79 -12.03 -1.07
CA ILE A 186 10.34 -12.12 -1.30
C ILE A 186 9.73 -10.83 -1.88
N LEU A 187 10.48 -9.73 -1.92
CA LEU A 187 10.03 -8.44 -2.43
C LEU A 187 10.14 -8.41 -3.97
N ARG A 188 9.37 -9.25 -4.63
CA ARG A 188 9.37 -9.44 -6.09
C ARG A 188 8.11 -8.88 -6.74
N PRO A 189 8.14 -8.58 -8.05
CA PRO A 189 6.94 -8.23 -8.79
C PRO A 189 5.89 -9.36 -8.71
N PHE A 190 4.63 -8.99 -8.49
CA PHE A 190 3.53 -9.95 -8.45
C PHE A 190 3.22 -10.48 -9.87
N PRO A 191 2.79 -11.76 -10.03
CA PRO A 191 2.56 -12.36 -11.35
C PRO A 191 1.56 -11.60 -12.21
N THR A 192 1.97 -11.21 -13.42
CA THR A 192 1.16 -10.45 -14.38
C THR A 192 -0.17 -11.09 -14.71
N LYS A 193 -0.19 -12.43 -14.86
CA LYS A 193 -1.39 -13.21 -15.25
C LYS A 193 -2.56 -13.10 -14.26
N GLU A 194 -2.27 -12.72 -13.02
CA GLU A 194 -3.24 -12.63 -11.93
C GLU A 194 -3.84 -11.22 -11.79
N MET A 195 -3.35 -10.27 -12.57
CA MET A 195 -3.71 -8.86 -12.47
C MET A 195 -4.35 -8.34 -13.76
N ILE A 196 -5.17 -7.31 -13.61
CA ILE A 196 -5.70 -6.50 -14.73
C ILE A 196 -5.42 -5.03 -14.48
N ALA A 197 -5.32 -4.26 -15.55
CA ALA A 197 -5.23 -2.81 -15.54
C ALA A 197 -6.25 -2.22 -16.51
N ARG A 198 -7.01 -1.23 -16.06
CA ARG A 198 -7.99 -0.54 -16.91
C ARG A 198 -7.93 0.96 -16.70
N PRO A 199 -8.12 1.77 -17.76
CA PRO A 199 -8.23 3.21 -17.63
C PRO A 199 -9.49 3.56 -16.83
N ILE A 200 -9.39 4.60 -16.01
CA ILE A 200 -10.48 5.06 -15.16
C ILE A 200 -10.68 6.56 -15.26
N SER A 201 -11.75 7.05 -14.65
CA SER A 201 -12.12 8.47 -14.65
C SER A 201 -11.03 9.36 -14.07
N LYS A 202 -10.76 10.49 -14.71
CA LYS A 202 -9.88 11.56 -14.19
C LYS A 202 -10.38 12.17 -12.86
N ARG A 203 -11.59 11.82 -12.40
CA ARG A 203 -12.09 12.18 -11.06
C ARG A 203 -11.16 11.69 -9.95
N ILE A 204 -10.45 10.57 -10.18
CA ILE A 204 -9.46 10.01 -9.24
C ILE A 204 -8.33 10.99 -8.88
N ASN A 205 -8.04 11.97 -9.72
CA ASN A 205 -6.97 12.95 -9.50
C ASN A 205 -7.16 13.77 -8.22
N LYS A 206 -8.40 14.01 -7.82
CA LYS A 206 -8.75 14.75 -6.61
C LYS A 206 -9.04 13.77 -5.47
N PRO A 207 -8.28 13.79 -4.36
CA PRO A 207 -8.49 12.89 -3.22
C PRO A 207 -9.89 12.98 -2.59
N GLU A 208 -10.55 14.13 -2.71
CA GLU A 208 -11.89 14.40 -2.20
C GLU A 208 -12.96 13.56 -2.92
N ASN A 209 -12.71 13.15 -4.17
CA ASN A 209 -13.58 12.23 -4.90
C ASN A 209 -13.33 10.82 -4.37
N ASN A 210 -14.15 10.38 -3.42
CA ASN A 210 -13.98 9.11 -2.70
C ASN A 210 -15.24 8.25 -2.77
N ASP A 211 -15.71 7.98 -3.97
CA ASP A 211 -16.90 7.21 -4.28
C ASP A 211 -16.68 6.28 -5.48
N PRO A 212 -17.57 5.31 -5.76
CA PRO A 212 -17.40 4.35 -6.86
C PRO A 212 -17.19 4.97 -8.23
N SER A 213 -17.66 6.19 -8.48
CA SER A 213 -17.56 6.84 -9.81
C SER A 213 -16.12 7.15 -10.23
N VAL A 214 -15.16 7.13 -9.29
CA VAL A 214 -13.74 7.25 -9.66
C VAL A 214 -13.24 6.05 -10.47
N LEU A 215 -13.96 4.91 -10.39
CA LEU A 215 -13.65 3.68 -11.10
C LEU A 215 -14.40 3.54 -12.43
N GLU A 216 -15.29 4.46 -12.77
CA GLU A 216 -15.95 4.46 -14.08
C GLU A 216 -14.90 4.51 -15.20
N GLU A 217 -15.26 3.95 -16.35
CA GLU A 217 -14.37 3.90 -17.51
C GLU A 217 -13.97 5.32 -17.92
N GLY A 218 -12.68 5.58 -17.95
CA GLY A 218 -12.16 6.87 -18.43
C GLY A 218 -12.33 6.98 -19.94
N GLU A 219 -12.47 8.20 -20.45
CA GLU A 219 -12.46 8.46 -21.90
C GLU A 219 -11.16 7.89 -22.50
N MET A 220 -11.30 6.80 -23.25
CA MET A 220 -10.23 6.28 -24.07
C MET A 220 -10.15 7.11 -25.35
N GLU A 221 -9.26 8.08 -25.39
CA GLU A 221 -8.75 8.51 -26.68
C GLU A 221 -7.98 7.33 -27.28
N GLN A 222 -8.48 6.76 -28.34
CA GLN A 222 -7.98 5.78 -29.32
C GLN A 222 -6.60 5.10 -29.12
N ALA A 223 -6.23 4.75 -27.93
CA ALA A 223 -5.04 3.97 -27.63
C ALA A 223 -5.46 2.57 -27.18
N GLY A 224 -5.24 1.59 -28.03
CA GLY A 224 -5.73 0.22 -27.98
C GLY A 224 -5.80 -0.42 -26.58
N ARG A 225 -6.86 -1.21 -26.36
CA ARG A 225 -7.00 -2.08 -25.22
C ARG A 225 -5.72 -2.88 -25.03
N LEU A 226 -5.07 -2.70 -23.89
CA LEU A 226 -4.04 -3.61 -23.42
C LEU A 226 -4.75 -4.88 -22.93
N ILE A 227 -4.59 -5.95 -23.70
CA ILE A 227 -5.14 -7.29 -23.41
C ILE A 227 -4.27 -7.95 -22.35
#